data_8de3c101454093c644f9080c300bb70b
#
_entry.id   8de3c101454093c644f9080c300bb70b
#
_cell.length_a   1.000
_cell.length_b   1.000
_cell.length_c   1.000
_cell.angle_alpha   90.00
_cell.angle_beta   90.00
_cell.angle_gamma   90.00
#
_symmetry.space_group_name_H-M   'P 1'
#
loop_
_entity.id
_entity.type
_entity.pdbx_description
1 polymer ?
#
loop_
_entity_poly.entity_id
_entity_poly.type
_entity_poly.pdbx_seq_one_letter_code
_entity_poly.pdbx_strand_id
1 'polypeptide(L)'
;MKKASLALAVAAGTLGLTLSHVANAAFIEDSKAKLDLRNYYFDNDNRESQGDVGVGTAHSGQVREWGQAFQLNLQSGFTEGTIGVGVDAIGLLGVRLDGGGRTGKAGQDRTPSALFPLESDGTARDEFSSMGLTGKIRFSKTVAHVGTLQPKLPVVTFNDGRLVPQTFEGAQITSNEIDNLTLVAGQLEHAKGRASSNADSLAIAGAGAGADSNKFYYGGADYKINKDLLVQYYYGNLEDFYKQHFLGLTHTLALGAGSLKSDLRYFDTSS
;
A
#
# COMPACT_ATOMS: atom_id res chain seq x y z
N MET A 1 -27.32 20.05 13.79
CA MET A 1 -26.11 19.41 14.35
C MET A 1 -26.48 18.00 14.80
N LYS A 2 -26.27 16.99 13.95
CA LYS A 2 -26.44 15.57 14.33
C LYS A 2 -25.06 15.05 14.73
N LYS A 3 -24.91 14.71 16.02
CA LYS A 3 -23.71 14.10 16.57
C LYS A 3 -23.56 12.71 15.94
N ALA A 4 -22.62 12.54 15.03
CA ALA A 4 -22.19 11.23 14.61
C ALA A 4 -21.44 10.59 15.77
N SER A 5 -22.08 9.66 16.44
CA SER A 5 -21.45 8.82 17.45
C SER A 5 -20.47 7.91 16.75
N LEU A 6 -19.17 8.18 16.93
CA LEU A 6 -18.09 7.30 16.54
C LEU A 6 -18.13 6.07 17.46
N ALA A 7 -19.02 5.16 17.19
CA ALA A 7 -18.98 3.82 17.76
C ALA A 7 -17.90 3.05 16.98
N LEU A 8 -16.66 3.12 17.46
CA LEU A 8 -15.65 2.14 17.14
C LEU A 8 -16.09 0.82 17.78
N ALA A 9 -17.08 0.18 17.15
CA ALA A 9 -17.44 -1.17 17.45
C ALA A 9 -16.24 -2.03 17.01
N VAL A 10 -15.39 -2.37 17.96
CA VAL A 10 -14.60 -3.58 17.88
C VAL A 10 -15.62 -4.72 17.89
N ALA A 11 -16.21 -4.96 16.72
CA ALA A 11 -16.95 -6.17 16.46
C ALA A 11 -15.91 -7.28 16.39
N ALA A 12 -15.51 -7.79 17.56
CA ALA A 12 -15.12 -9.17 17.68
C ALA A 12 -16.37 -9.97 17.33
N GLY A 13 -16.71 -9.99 16.03
CA GLY A 13 -17.73 -10.84 15.48
C GLY A 13 -17.28 -12.26 15.75
N THR A 14 -17.92 -12.88 16.74
CA THR A 14 -17.94 -14.32 16.89
C THR A 14 -18.53 -14.92 15.64
N LEU A 15 -17.71 -15.06 14.58
CA LEU A 15 -17.97 -16.03 13.54
C LEU A 15 -17.92 -17.39 14.25
N GLY A 16 -19.09 -17.92 14.54
CA GLY A 16 -19.26 -19.25 15.10
C GLY A 16 -18.87 -20.33 14.10
N LEU A 17 -17.58 -20.40 13.79
CA LEU A 17 -16.96 -21.60 13.28
C LEU A 17 -16.66 -22.44 14.51
N THR A 18 -17.31 -23.58 14.64
CA THR A 18 -16.96 -24.64 15.60
C THR A 18 -15.61 -25.24 15.20
N LEU A 19 -14.56 -24.44 15.24
CA LEU A 19 -13.19 -24.91 15.18
C LEU A 19 -12.86 -25.50 16.56
N SER A 20 -12.24 -26.67 16.58
CA SER A 20 -11.80 -27.32 17.80
C SER A 20 -11.00 -26.34 18.67
N HIS A 21 -11.21 -26.35 20.00
CA HIS A 21 -10.63 -25.40 20.95
C HIS A 21 -9.10 -25.26 20.84
N VAL A 22 -8.39 -26.27 20.38
CA VAL A 22 -6.93 -26.28 20.20
C VAL A 22 -6.53 -25.44 18.98
N ALA A 23 -7.26 -25.52 17.85
CA ALA A 23 -6.96 -24.74 16.64
C ALA A 23 -7.17 -23.22 16.81
N ASN A 24 -7.97 -22.82 17.81
CA ASN A 24 -8.21 -21.40 18.13
C ASN A 24 -7.10 -20.77 18.98
N ALA A 25 -6.36 -21.56 19.78
CA ALA A 25 -5.34 -21.01 20.67
C ALA A 25 -4.21 -20.35 19.87
N ALA A 26 -3.57 -21.04 18.95
CA ALA A 26 -2.49 -20.49 18.11
C ALA A 26 -2.99 -19.35 17.21
N PHE A 27 -4.23 -19.44 16.69
CA PHE A 27 -4.83 -18.37 15.91
C PHE A 27 -4.92 -17.05 16.68
N ILE A 28 -5.29 -17.10 17.96
CA ILE A 28 -5.43 -15.91 18.83
C ILE A 28 -4.10 -15.51 19.44
N GLU A 29 -3.33 -16.48 19.98
CA GLU A 29 -2.07 -16.22 20.68
C GLU A 29 -1.01 -15.59 19.78
N ASP A 30 -0.94 -16.01 18.50
CA ASP A 30 -0.02 -15.46 17.50
C ASP A 30 -0.56 -14.18 16.83
N SER A 31 -1.78 -13.73 17.20
CA SER A 31 -2.37 -12.53 16.62
C SER A 31 -1.65 -11.27 17.09
N LYS A 32 -1.51 -10.32 16.19
CA LYS A 32 -0.87 -9.03 16.44
C LYS A 32 -1.80 -7.90 16.06
N ALA A 33 -1.86 -6.90 16.91
CA ALA A 33 -2.53 -5.64 16.64
C ALA A 33 -1.51 -4.49 16.75
N LYS A 34 -1.47 -3.64 15.74
CA LYS A 34 -0.60 -2.46 15.70
C LYS A 34 -1.42 -1.25 15.30
N LEU A 35 -1.37 -0.21 16.12
CA LEU A 35 -1.94 1.10 15.81
C LEU A 35 -0.79 2.08 15.53
N ASP A 36 -0.71 2.57 14.31
CA ASP A 36 0.21 3.63 13.91
C ASP A 36 -0.55 4.96 13.88
N LEU A 37 0.01 5.97 14.52
CA LEU A 37 -0.47 7.34 14.54
C LEU A 37 0.49 8.19 13.69
N ARG A 38 -0.06 8.89 12.68
CA ARG A 38 0.75 9.74 11.80
C ARG A 38 0.18 11.15 11.79
N ASN A 39 0.95 12.09 12.27
CA ASN A 39 0.70 13.51 12.08
C ASN A 39 1.51 13.97 10.87
N TYR A 40 0.84 14.58 9.88
CA TYR A 40 1.48 14.93 8.62
C TYR A 40 1.11 16.36 8.24
N TYR A 41 2.12 17.22 8.12
CA TYR A 41 2.02 18.56 7.59
C TYR A 41 2.65 18.58 6.20
N PHE A 42 1.90 19.06 5.21
CA PHE A 42 2.31 19.17 3.83
C PHE A 42 2.27 20.62 3.41
N ASP A 43 3.38 21.16 2.96
CA ASP A 43 3.48 22.49 2.37
C ASP A 43 4.36 22.40 1.12
N ASN A 44 3.78 22.67 -0.03
CA ASN A 44 4.46 22.68 -1.31
C ASN A 44 4.15 23.99 -2.02
N ASP A 45 5.17 24.81 -2.20
CA ASP A 45 5.11 26.06 -2.96
C ASP A 45 5.83 25.87 -4.30
N ASN A 46 5.07 25.76 -5.36
CA ASN A 46 5.57 25.55 -6.71
C ASN A 46 6.17 26.82 -7.34
N ARG A 47 6.02 27.98 -6.70
CA ARG A 47 6.52 29.30 -7.16
C ARG A 47 6.09 29.71 -8.58
N GLU A 48 5.18 28.99 -9.18
CA GLU A 48 4.64 29.32 -10.50
C GLU A 48 3.51 30.34 -10.35
N SER A 49 3.64 31.42 -11.12
CA SER A 49 2.57 32.40 -11.25
C SER A 49 1.45 31.78 -12.11
N GLN A 50 0.23 32.18 -11.84
CA GLN A 50 -1.05 31.71 -12.41
C GLN A 50 -1.19 31.78 -13.95
N GLY A 51 -0.11 31.83 -14.73
CA GLY A 51 -0.13 32.27 -16.14
C GLY A 51 -0.38 31.18 -17.18
N ASP A 52 -0.06 29.91 -16.93
CA ASP A 52 0.15 28.93 -18.02
C ASP A 52 -0.72 27.68 -17.99
N VAL A 53 -1.84 27.69 -17.30
CA VAL A 53 -2.74 26.53 -17.35
C VAL A 53 -4.00 26.89 -18.12
N GLY A 54 -4.28 26.08 -19.17
CA GLY A 54 -5.37 26.30 -20.11
C GLY A 54 -6.71 26.57 -19.44
N VAL A 55 -7.55 27.28 -20.14
CA VAL A 55 -8.84 27.82 -19.75
C VAL A 55 -9.60 26.90 -18.75
N GLY A 56 -9.72 27.35 -17.51
CA GLY A 56 -10.61 26.76 -16.52
C GLY A 56 -9.99 26.15 -15.26
N THR A 57 -8.67 26.14 -15.10
CA THR A 57 -8.01 25.60 -13.91
C THR A 57 -7.05 26.61 -13.31
N ALA A 58 -7.54 27.47 -12.42
CA ALA A 58 -6.68 28.27 -11.58
C ALA A 58 -5.99 27.31 -10.58
N HIS A 59 -4.70 27.09 -10.72
CA HIS A 59 -3.89 26.39 -9.72
C HIS A 59 -3.29 27.45 -8.78
N SER A 60 -3.51 27.30 -7.50
CA SER A 60 -2.70 28.02 -6.52
C SER A 60 -1.27 27.46 -6.59
N GLY A 61 -0.27 28.31 -6.62
CA GLY A 61 1.13 27.89 -6.57
C GLY A 61 1.52 27.15 -5.30
N GLN A 62 0.66 27.14 -4.28
CA GLN A 62 0.94 26.52 -2.98
C GLN A 62 -0.18 25.59 -2.52
N VAL A 63 0.21 24.39 -2.09
CA VAL A 63 -0.65 23.42 -1.38
C VAL A 63 -0.19 23.33 0.08
N ARG A 64 -1.07 23.65 1.01
CA ARG A 64 -0.79 23.55 2.45
C ARG A 64 -1.91 22.79 3.12
N GLU A 65 -1.57 21.66 3.76
CA GLU A 65 -2.53 20.78 4.43
C GLU A 65 -1.91 20.17 5.67
N TRP A 66 -2.72 19.97 6.70
CA TRP A 66 -2.32 19.32 7.92
C TRP A 66 -3.35 18.26 8.30
N GLY A 67 -2.87 17.04 8.56
CA GLY A 67 -3.72 15.91 8.86
C GLY A 67 -3.17 15.00 9.94
N GLN A 68 -4.11 14.28 10.56
CA GLN A 68 -3.84 13.19 11.48
C GLN A 68 -4.39 11.90 10.91
N ALA A 69 -3.56 10.87 10.85
CA ALA A 69 -4.02 9.53 10.46
C ALA A 69 -3.92 8.54 11.62
N PHE A 70 -4.80 7.55 11.55
CA PHE A 70 -4.85 6.36 12.38
C PHE A 70 -4.83 5.15 11.46
N GLN A 71 -3.83 4.30 11.59
CA GLN A 71 -3.71 3.07 10.83
C GLN A 71 -3.71 1.89 11.80
N LEU A 72 -4.76 1.09 11.78
CA LEU A 72 -4.89 -0.13 12.55
C LEU A 72 -4.53 -1.32 11.65
N ASN A 73 -3.53 -2.09 12.04
CA ASN A 73 -3.15 -3.34 11.40
C ASN A 73 -3.44 -4.49 12.37
N LEU A 74 -4.27 -5.41 11.94
CA LEU A 74 -4.59 -6.63 12.67
C LEU A 74 -4.08 -7.82 11.84
N GLN A 75 -3.34 -8.70 12.47
CA GLN A 75 -2.83 -9.93 11.85
C GLN A 75 -3.21 -11.10 12.76
N SER A 76 -4.01 -12.03 12.26
CA SER A 76 -4.25 -13.27 13.02
C SER A 76 -3.02 -14.18 12.98
N GLY A 77 -2.94 -15.12 13.90
CA GLY A 77 -2.14 -16.32 13.71
C GLY A 77 -2.72 -17.20 12.58
N PHE A 78 -2.17 -18.39 12.44
CA PHE A 78 -2.72 -19.44 11.58
C PHE A 78 -3.38 -20.51 12.43
N THR A 79 -4.45 -21.11 11.92
CA THR A 79 -4.99 -22.33 12.52
C THR A 79 -3.92 -23.44 12.50
N GLU A 80 -3.97 -24.33 13.47
CA GLU A 80 -3.12 -25.53 13.51
C GLU A 80 -3.51 -26.52 12.41
N GLY A 81 -2.52 -27.34 12.02
CA GLY A 81 -2.69 -28.41 11.02
C GLY A 81 -1.72 -28.26 9.84
N THR A 82 -1.80 -29.22 8.92
CA THR A 82 -0.99 -29.23 7.69
C THR A 82 -1.24 -28.02 6.81
N ILE A 83 -2.50 -27.55 6.80
CA ILE A 83 -2.92 -26.30 6.15
C ILE A 83 -3.39 -25.37 7.25
N GLY A 84 -2.70 -24.25 7.42
CA GLY A 84 -3.11 -23.19 8.31
C GLY A 84 -3.87 -22.10 7.54
N VAL A 85 -4.97 -21.61 8.12
CA VAL A 85 -5.71 -20.47 7.58
C VAL A 85 -5.67 -19.31 8.57
N GLY A 86 -5.74 -18.08 8.05
CA GLY A 86 -5.75 -16.87 8.86
C GLY A 86 -6.39 -15.70 8.12
N VAL A 87 -6.55 -14.59 8.82
CA VAL A 87 -7.11 -13.35 8.26
C VAL A 87 -6.37 -12.14 8.84
N ASP A 88 -6.05 -11.20 7.98
CA ASP A 88 -5.50 -9.91 8.39
C ASP A 88 -6.49 -8.80 8.02
N ALA A 89 -6.41 -7.68 8.73
CA ALA A 89 -7.22 -6.51 8.43
C ALA A 89 -6.38 -5.23 8.56
N ILE A 90 -6.64 -4.27 7.69
CA ILE A 90 -6.11 -2.92 7.78
C ILE A 90 -7.26 -1.93 7.84
N GLY A 91 -7.25 -1.04 8.82
CA GLY A 91 -8.16 0.10 8.94
C GLY A 91 -7.38 1.39 8.81
N LEU A 92 -7.81 2.30 7.95
CA LEU A 92 -7.18 3.59 7.70
C LEU A 92 -8.21 4.69 7.95
N LEU A 93 -7.84 5.70 8.73
CA LEU A 93 -8.62 6.90 8.96
C LEU A 93 -7.70 8.12 8.84
N GLY A 94 -8.04 9.06 7.97
CA GLY A 94 -7.39 10.36 7.86
C GLY A 94 -8.36 11.46 8.28
N VAL A 95 -7.92 12.36 9.15
CA VAL A 95 -8.69 13.50 9.65
C VAL A 95 -7.93 14.78 9.33
N ARG A 96 -8.60 15.73 8.71
CA ARG A 96 -8.05 17.05 8.39
C ARG A 96 -8.04 17.92 9.63
N LEU A 97 -6.87 18.45 9.97
CA LEU A 97 -6.68 19.40 11.07
C LEU A 97 -6.72 20.84 10.54
N ASP A 98 -6.08 21.08 9.37
CA ASP A 98 -6.10 22.38 8.70
C ASP A 98 -5.93 22.20 7.18
N GLY A 99 -6.57 23.00 6.38
CA GLY A 99 -6.46 23.05 4.92
C GLY A 99 -5.80 24.32 4.41
N GLY A 100 -5.20 25.14 5.27
CA GLY A 100 -4.54 26.39 4.91
C GLY A 100 -5.47 27.44 4.27
N GLY A 101 -6.77 27.23 4.31
CA GLY A 101 -7.78 28.10 3.71
C GLY A 101 -7.79 28.13 2.17
N ARG A 102 -6.98 27.29 1.52
CA ARG A 102 -6.73 27.33 0.06
C ARG A 102 -7.27 26.14 -0.71
N THR A 103 -7.61 25.05 -0.05
CA THR A 103 -8.14 23.87 -0.69
C THR A 103 -9.62 24.03 -1.01
N GLY A 104 -9.92 24.14 -2.29
CA GLY A 104 -11.16 23.67 -2.85
C GLY A 104 -12.41 24.47 -2.71
N LYS A 105 -12.41 25.82 -2.62
CA LYS A 105 -13.66 26.56 -2.82
C LYS A 105 -13.83 26.91 -4.30
N ALA A 106 -15.00 26.63 -4.85
CA ALA A 106 -15.39 27.06 -6.20
C ALA A 106 -15.20 28.58 -6.33
N GLY A 107 -14.46 29.02 -7.35
CA GLY A 107 -14.17 30.44 -7.60
C GLY A 107 -12.94 31.00 -6.87
N GLN A 108 -12.27 30.22 -6.04
CA GLN A 108 -10.95 30.55 -5.50
C GLN A 108 -9.88 29.63 -6.11
N ASP A 109 -8.61 30.01 -5.99
CA ASP A 109 -7.48 29.21 -6.48
C ASP A 109 -7.62 27.76 -6.00
N ARG A 110 -8.01 26.87 -6.91
CA ARG A 110 -8.19 25.45 -6.60
C ARG A 110 -6.84 24.77 -6.63
N THR A 111 -6.31 24.46 -5.49
CA THR A 111 -5.23 23.50 -5.37
C THR A 111 -5.80 22.12 -5.18
N PRO A 112 -5.38 21.12 -5.97
CA PRO A 112 -5.73 19.74 -5.70
C PRO A 112 -5.22 19.40 -4.30
N SER A 113 -6.04 18.73 -3.49
CA SER A 113 -5.59 18.22 -2.20
C SER A 113 -4.49 17.19 -2.41
N ALA A 114 -3.45 17.27 -1.58
CA ALA A 114 -2.36 16.32 -1.58
C ALA A 114 -2.60 15.17 -0.59
N LEU A 115 -3.35 15.42 0.49
CA LEU A 115 -3.55 14.51 1.61
C LEU A 115 -4.97 13.91 1.67
N PHE A 116 -5.97 14.62 1.14
CA PHE A 116 -7.39 14.28 1.30
C PHE A 116 -8.10 14.09 -0.05
N PRO A 117 -9.10 13.18 -0.11
CA PRO A 117 -10.03 13.14 -1.23
C PRO A 117 -10.77 14.47 -1.39
N LEU A 118 -11.19 14.77 -2.62
CA LEU A 118 -12.00 15.95 -2.91
C LEU A 118 -13.50 15.59 -2.95
N GLU A 119 -14.32 16.53 -2.48
CA GLU A 119 -15.76 16.54 -2.73
C GLU A 119 -16.05 16.94 -4.19
N SER A 120 -17.30 16.79 -4.60
CA SER A 120 -17.74 17.15 -5.96
C SER A 120 -17.59 18.64 -6.29
N ASP A 121 -17.57 19.49 -5.27
CA ASP A 121 -17.34 20.93 -5.39
C ASP A 121 -15.84 21.29 -5.42
N GLY A 122 -14.96 20.31 -5.30
CA GLY A 122 -13.50 20.45 -5.28
C GLY A 122 -12.91 20.78 -3.91
N THR A 123 -13.71 20.77 -2.83
CA THR A 123 -13.20 20.96 -1.47
C THR A 123 -12.58 19.66 -0.93
N ALA A 124 -11.52 19.80 -0.12
CA ALA A 124 -10.94 18.66 0.56
C ALA A 124 -11.87 18.16 1.67
N ARG A 125 -12.06 16.85 1.76
CA ARG A 125 -12.86 16.21 2.81
C ARG A 125 -12.26 16.48 4.19
N ASP A 126 -13.12 16.60 5.20
CA ASP A 126 -12.70 16.75 6.58
C ASP A 126 -12.14 15.43 7.15
N GLU A 127 -12.67 14.31 6.64
CA GLU A 127 -12.22 12.97 7.01
C GLU A 127 -12.45 11.98 5.86
N PHE A 128 -11.65 10.93 5.84
CA PHE A 128 -11.84 9.79 4.95
C PHE A 128 -11.31 8.51 5.60
N SER A 129 -11.89 7.39 5.25
CA SER A 129 -11.50 6.10 5.80
C SER A 129 -11.60 5.00 4.78
N SER A 130 -10.88 3.92 5.04
CA SER A 130 -11.00 2.67 4.30
C SER A 130 -10.66 1.49 5.19
N MET A 131 -11.19 0.33 4.84
CA MET A 131 -10.87 -0.93 5.49
C MET A 131 -10.55 -1.96 4.42
N GLY A 132 -9.56 -2.80 4.69
CA GLY A 132 -9.18 -3.91 3.83
C GLY A 132 -9.05 -5.20 4.63
N LEU A 133 -9.40 -6.31 4.01
CA LEU A 133 -9.26 -7.65 4.57
C LEU A 133 -8.36 -8.49 3.67
N THR A 134 -7.61 -9.40 4.28
CA THR A 134 -6.73 -10.34 3.57
C THR A 134 -6.88 -11.72 4.17
N GLY A 135 -7.44 -12.63 3.38
CA GLY A 135 -7.39 -14.05 3.70
C GLY A 135 -5.98 -14.59 3.47
N LYS A 136 -5.49 -15.48 4.34
CA LYS A 136 -4.19 -16.12 4.18
C LYS A 136 -4.24 -17.61 4.44
N ILE A 137 -3.49 -18.34 3.63
CA ILE A 137 -3.39 -19.81 3.70
C ILE A 137 -1.90 -20.16 3.73
N ARG A 138 -1.52 -21.01 4.68
CA ARG A 138 -0.15 -21.51 4.82
C ARG A 138 -0.12 -23.02 4.61
N PHE A 139 0.83 -23.46 3.81
CA PHE A 139 1.24 -24.87 3.70
C PHE A 139 2.75 -24.94 3.79
N SER A 140 3.27 -25.65 4.78
CA SER A 140 4.73 -25.71 5.05
C SER A 140 5.32 -24.28 5.17
N LYS A 141 6.32 -23.93 4.36
CA LYS A 141 6.94 -22.60 4.29
C LYS A 141 6.36 -21.72 3.17
N THR A 142 5.23 -22.11 2.59
CA THR A 142 4.54 -21.38 1.52
C THR A 142 3.28 -20.71 2.07
N VAL A 143 3.10 -19.42 1.80
CA VAL A 143 1.93 -18.63 2.24
C VAL A 143 1.32 -17.92 1.03
N ALA A 144 0.02 -18.07 0.87
CA ALA A 144 -0.79 -17.29 -0.06
C ALA A 144 -1.62 -16.25 0.70
N HIS A 145 -1.72 -15.05 0.15
CA HIS A 145 -2.55 -13.94 0.62
C HIS A 145 -3.51 -13.54 -0.49
N VAL A 146 -4.78 -13.30 -0.16
CA VAL A 146 -5.81 -12.84 -1.10
C VAL A 146 -6.63 -11.74 -0.44
N GLY A 147 -6.72 -10.60 -1.08
CA GLY A 147 -7.45 -9.42 -0.60
C GLY A 147 -6.62 -8.16 -0.66
N THR A 148 -6.58 -7.38 0.42
CA THR A 148 -5.85 -6.11 0.49
C THR A 148 -4.37 -6.34 0.78
N LEU A 149 -3.51 -5.87 -0.11
CA LEU A 149 -2.06 -6.09 -0.09
C LEU A 149 -1.28 -4.78 -0.05
N GLN A 150 -0.10 -4.83 0.56
CA GLN A 150 0.90 -3.77 0.54
C GLN A 150 2.26 -4.36 0.12
N PRO A 151 2.44 -4.69 -1.18
CA PRO A 151 3.68 -5.30 -1.67
C PRO A 151 4.87 -4.36 -1.51
N LYS A 152 6.05 -4.94 -1.23
CA LYS A 152 7.35 -4.26 -1.17
C LYS A 152 8.37 -5.06 -1.97
N LEU A 153 8.17 -5.08 -3.29
CA LEU A 153 8.99 -5.83 -4.23
C LEU A 153 9.64 -4.86 -5.23
N PRO A 154 10.76 -5.22 -5.88
CA PRO A 154 11.43 -4.33 -6.81
C PRO A 154 10.57 -3.80 -7.96
N VAL A 155 9.63 -4.62 -8.47
CA VAL A 155 8.73 -4.28 -9.58
C VAL A 155 7.38 -3.73 -9.12
N VAL A 156 7.06 -3.81 -7.83
CA VAL A 156 5.84 -3.23 -7.23
C VAL A 156 6.04 -2.91 -5.76
N THR A 157 5.90 -1.63 -5.42
CA THR A 157 6.00 -1.16 -4.04
C THR A 157 4.84 -0.23 -3.75
N PHE A 158 4.12 -0.49 -2.65
CA PHE A 158 3.08 0.44 -2.23
C PHE A 158 3.68 1.78 -1.79
N ASN A 159 2.98 2.87 -2.08
CA ASN A 159 3.42 4.20 -1.73
C ASN A 159 2.94 4.56 -0.31
N ASP A 160 3.89 4.86 0.59
CA ASP A 160 3.62 5.28 1.98
C ASP A 160 4.05 6.73 2.27
N GLY A 161 4.26 7.52 1.24
CA GLY A 161 4.83 8.87 1.33
C GLY A 161 3.83 9.97 1.68
N ARG A 162 2.66 9.67 2.28
CA ARG A 162 1.63 10.66 2.64
C ARG A 162 0.93 10.30 3.94
N LEU A 163 -0.24 10.92 4.19
CA LEU A 163 -1.01 10.77 5.43
C LEU A 163 -1.42 9.30 5.68
N VAL A 164 -1.98 8.64 4.68
CA VAL A 164 -2.25 7.19 4.71
C VAL A 164 -1.52 6.48 3.57
N PRO A 165 -1.22 5.18 3.71
CA PRO A 165 -0.55 4.41 2.68
C PRO A 165 -1.51 4.05 1.52
N GLN A 166 -0.91 3.80 0.37
CA GLN A 166 -1.55 3.09 -0.72
C GLN A 166 -1.79 1.63 -0.34
N THR A 167 -2.88 1.04 -0.85
CA THR A 167 -3.13 -0.40 -0.78
C THR A 167 -3.53 -0.92 -2.15
N PHE A 168 -3.34 -2.21 -2.36
CA PHE A 168 -3.75 -2.90 -3.57
C PHE A 168 -4.74 -4.01 -3.23
N GLU A 169 -5.55 -4.40 -4.19
CA GLU A 169 -6.36 -5.61 -4.13
C GLU A 169 -5.81 -6.64 -5.10
N GLY A 170 -5.74 -7.91 -4.64
CA GLY A 170 -5.19 -8.97 -5.45
C GLY A 170 -4.81 -10.21 -4.66
N ALA A 171 -3.89 -10.99 -5.21
CA ALA A 171 -3.35 -12.19 -4.59
C ALA A 171 -1.83 -12.25 -4.71
N GLN A 172 -1.18 -12.77 -3.69
CA GLN A 172 0.27 -13.02 -3.66
C GLN A 172 0.56 -14.35 -2.99
N ILE A 173 1.47 -15.11 -3.57
CA ILE A 173 2.06 -16.30 -2.96
C ILE A 173 3.55 -16.07 -2.71
N THR A 174 4.03 -16.48 -1.55
CA THR A 174 5.44 -16.43 -1.17
C THR A 174 5.87 -17.81 -0.68
N SER A 175 6.94 -18.34 -1.21
CA SER A 175 7.47 -19.67 -0.85
C SER A 175 8.93 -19.59 -0.41
N ASN A 176 9.23 -20.21 0.71
CA ASN A 176 10.56 -20.37 1.29
C ASN A 176 10.91 -21.86 1.48
N GLU A 177 10.39 -22.74 0.61
CA GLU A 177 10.61 -24.19 0.71
C GLU A 177 12.08 -24.59 0.45
N ILE A 178 12.77 -23.82 -0.37
CA ILE A 178 14.18 -24.04 -0.72
C ILE A 178 15.03 -23.10 0.14
N ASP A 179 16.02 -23.64 0.80
CA ASP A 179 16.92 -22.86 1.65
C ASP A 179 17.63 -21.77 0.86
N ASN A 180 17.71 -20.59 1.47
CA ASN A 180 18.28 -19.38 0.87
C ASN A 180 17.54 -18.82 -0.36
N LEU A 181 16.41 -19.41 -0.78
CA LEU A 181 15.60 -18.97 -1.90
C LEU A 181 14.20 -18.56 -1.44
N THR A 182 13.83 -17.32 -1.69
CA THR A 182 12.45 -16.85 -1.57
C THR A 182 11.87 -16.68 -2.96
N LEU A 183 10.75 -17.34 -3.25
CA LEU A 183 9.98 -17.15 -4.48
C LEU A 183 8.73 -16.36 -4.18
N VAL A 184 8.39 -15.41 -5.05
CA VAL A 184 7.17 -14.62 -4.95
C VAL A 184 6.49 -14.58 -6.31
N ALA A 185 5.15 -14.71 -6.32
CA ALA A 185 4.33 -14.46 -7.50
C ALA A 185 2.99 -13.88 -7.08
N GLY A 186 2.35 -13.11 -7.96
CA GLY A 186 1.05 -12.53 -7.65
C GLY A 186 0.41 -11.80 -8.82
N GLN A 187 -0.81 -11.34 -8.54
CA GLN A 187 -1.60 -10.49 -9.42
C GLN A 187 -2.23 -9.39 -8.57
N LEU A 188 -2.20 -8.16 -9.06
CA LEU A 188 -2.95 -7.03 -8.51
C LEU A 188 -3.97 -6.57 -9.55
N GLU A 189 -5.15 -6.18 -9.05
CA GLU A 189 -6.30 -5.80 -9.89
C GLU A 189 -6.68 -4.33 -9.70
N HIS A 190 -6.62 -3.85 -8.46
CA HIS A 190 -7.00 -2.50 -8.12
C HIS A 190 -5.98 -1.87 -7.17
N ALA A 191 -5.97 -0.53 -7.14
CA ALA A 191 -5.19 0.25 -6.21
C ALA A 191 -6.05 1.31 -5.54
N LYS A 192 -5.98 1.40 -4.21
CA LYS A 192 -6.49 2.55 -3.47
C LYS A 192 -5.37 3.55 -3.27
N GLY A 193 -5.53 4.75 -3.84
CA GLY A 193 -4.58 5.84 -3.68
C GLY A 193 -4.47 6.35 -2.24
N ARG A 194 -3.43 7.14 -1.96
CA ARG A 194 -3.15 7.70 -0.64
C ARG A 194 -4.12 8.80 -0.18
N ALA A 195 -4.82 9.44 -1.12
CA ALA A 195 -5.84 10.44 -0.88
C ALA A 195 -7.16 9.98 -1.53
N SER A 196 -7.53 8.72 -1.32
CA SER A 196 -8.73 8.10 -1.87
C SER A 196 -9.29 7.04 -0.92
N SER A 197 -10.60 6.86 -0.95
CA SER A 197 -11.29 5.72 -0.33
C SER A 197 -11.70 4.68 -1.38
N ASN A 198 -11.48 4.96 -2.68
CA ASN A 198 -11.86 4.08 -3.77
C ASN A 198 -10.69 3.15 -4.15
N ALA A 199 -11.03 1.92 -4.51
CA ALA A 199 -10.13 1.00 -5.20
C ALA A 199 -10.39 1.16 -6.70
N ASP A 200 -9.45 1.77 -7.40
CA ASP A 200 -9.54 2.04 -8.83
C ASP A 200 -8.69 1.03 -9.61
N SER A 201 -9.00 0.82 -10.89
CA SER A 201 -8.17 0.04 -11.80
C SER A 201 -6.75 0.63 -11.88
N LEU A 202 -5.78 -0.19 -12.26
CA LEU A 202 -4.38 0.20 -12.32
C LEU A 202 -4.10 0.99 -13.60
N ALA A 203 -3.31 2.06 -13.48
CA ALA A 203 -2.87 2.85 -14.62
C ALA A 203 -1.46 3.43 -14.38
N ILE A 204 -0.77 3.79 -15.45
CA ILE A 204 0.46 4.58 -15.37
C ILE A 204 0.14 6.06 -15.18
N ALA A 205 1.05 6.81 -14.60
CA ALA A 205 0.92 8.26 -14.50
C ALA A 205 0.85 8.89 -15.91
N GLY A 206 -0.17 9.72 -16.15
CA GLY A 206 -0.38 10.36 -17.45
C GLY A 206 -1.12 9.51 -18.48
N ALA A 207 -1.63 8.34 -18.09
CA ALA A 207 -2.53 7.57 -18.96
C ALA A 207 -3.78 8.40 -19.31
N GLY A 208 -4.25 8.27 -20.55
CA GLY A 208 -5.49 8.91 -20.99
C GLY A 208 -6.71 8.40 -20.23
N ALA A 209 -7.79 9.16 -20.27
CA ALA A 209 -9.05 8.76 -19.64
C ALA A 209 -9.53 7.41 -20.18
N GLY A 210 -9.80 6.46 -19.30
CA GLY A 210 -10.22 5.09 -19.65
C GLY A 210 -9.07 4.17 -20.08
N ALA A 211 -7.83 4.61 -20.03
CA ALA A 211 -6.67 3.76 -20.20
C ALA A 211 -6.24 3.19 -18.85
N ASP A 212 -6.79 2.04 -18.49
CA ASP A 212 -6.54 1.35 -17.23
C ASP A 212 -6.53 -0.16 -17.43
N SER A 213 -5.98 -0.87 -16.48
CA SER A 213 -5.90 -2.33 -16.44
C SER A 213 -6.23 -2.85 -15.06
N ASN A 214 -6.84 -4.01 -14.99
CA ASN A 214 -7.02 -4.75 -13.74
C ASN A 214 -6.12 -5.99 -13.65
N LYS A 215 -5.01 -5.99 -14.38
CA LYS A 215 -4.11 -7.14 -14.48
C LYS A 215 -2.64 -6.70 -14.42
N PHE A 216 -2.12 -6.61 -13.21
CA PHE A 216 -0.68 -6.52 -13.00
C PHE A 216 -0.16 -7.85 -12.46
N TYR A 217 0.53 -8.59 -13.32
CA TYR A 217 1.17 -9.85 -12.95
C TYR A 217 2.62 -9.60 -12.56
N TYR A 218 3.08 -10.28 -11.51
CA TYR A 218 4.46 -10.19 -11.09
C TYR A 218 4.95 -11.52 -10.52
N GLY A 219 6.26 -11.71 -10.61
CA GLY A 219 6.91 -12.85 -10.00
C GLY A 219 8.41 -12.64 -9.93
N GLY A 220 9.06 -13.32 -9.00
CA GLY A 220 10.50 -13.19 -8.86
C GLY A 220 11.07 -14.05 -7.76
N ALA A 221 12.37 -13.90 -7.58
CA ALA A 221 13.17 -14.65 -6.66
C ALA A 221 14.23 -13.79 -5.98
N ASP A 222 14.42 -14.03 -4.68
CA ASP A 222 15.54 -13.57 -3.89
C ASP A 222 16.41 -14.78 -3.54
N TYR A 223 17.67 -14.80 -4.00
CA TYR A 223 18.60 -15.88 -3.71
C TYR A 223 19.80 -15.35 -2.92
N LYS A 224 19.94 -15.83 -1.68
CA LYS A 224 21.09 -15.56 -0.82
C LYS A 224 22.21 -16.55 -1.14
N ILE A 225 23.17 -16.15 -1.96
CA ILE A 225 24.35 -16.98 -2.26
C ILE A 225 25.11 -17.29 -0.99
N ASN A 226 25.21 -16.30 -0.10
CA ASN A 226 25.73 -16.44 1.26
C ASN A 226 25.17 -15.29 2.13
N LYS A 227 25.65 -15.15 3.37
CA LYS A 227 25.21 -14.11 4.32
C LYS A 227 25.45 -12.67 3.84
N ASP A 228 26.40 -12.49 2.93
CA ASP A 228 26.89 -11.18 2.48
C ASP A 228 26.44 -10.84 1.04
N LEU A 229 25.94 -11.82 0.28
CA LEU A 229 25.59 -11.66 -1.14
C LEU A 229 24.19 -12.15 -1.43
N LEU A 230 23.34 -11.22 -1.87
CA LEU A 230 21.97 -11.43 -2.33
C LEU A 230 21.87 -11.12 -3.82
N VAL A 231 21.27 -12.00 -4.59
CA VAL A 231 20.89 -11.80 -5.99
C VAL A 231 19.39 -11.85 -6.10
N GLN A 232 18.81 -10.95 -6.90
CA GLN A 232 17.38 -10.83 -7.09
C GLN A 232 17.03 -10.77 -8.58
N TYR A 233 15.96 -11.44 -8.95
CA TYR A 233 15.33 -11.29 -10.25
C TYR A 233 13.82 -11.16 -10.07
N TYR A 234 13.22 -10.16 -10.73
CA TYR A 234 11.78 -9.97 -10.76
C TYR A 234 11.31 -9.61 -12.16
N TYR A 235 10.09 -10.02 -12.44
CA TYR A 235 9.33 -9.66 -13.62
C TYR A 235 8.00 -9.03 -13.18
N GLY A 236 7.59 -7.95 -13.85
CA GLY A 236 6.30 -7.30 -13.69
C GLY A 236 5.69 -7.02 -15.06
N ASN A 237 4.37 -7.23 -15.20
CA ASN A 237 3.62 -6.94 -16.40
C ASN A 237 2.31 -6.26 -16.05
N LEU A 238 2.20 -4.97 -16.33
CA LEU A 238 0.92 -4.27 -16.33
C LEU A 238 0.35 -4.43 -17.75
N GLU A 239 -0.70 -5.26 -17.87
CA GLU A 239 -1.32 -5.58 -19.15
C GLU A 239 -1.72 -4.29 -19.87
N ASP A 240 -1.46 -4.24 -21.19
CA ASP A 240 -1.69 -3.09 -22.06
C ASP A 240 -0.79 -1.86 -21.86
N PHE A 241 0.12 -1.88 -20.85
CA PHE A 241 1.01 -0.76 -20.58
C PHE A 241 2.49 -1.09 -20.73
N TYR A 242 3.01 -2.01 -19.88
CA TYR A 242 4.44 -2.33 -19.91
C TYR A 242 4.77 -3.70 -19.33
N LYS A 243 5.93 -4.20 -19.72
CA LYS A 243 6.63 -5.34 -19.12
C LYS A 243 7.95 -4.86 -18.56
N GLN A 244 8.33 -5.32 -17.38
CA GLN A 244 9.56 -4.89 -16.73
C GLN A 244 10.32 -6.08 -16.16
N HIS A 245 11.61 -6.12 -16.43
CA HIS A 245 12.56 -7.04 -15.78
C HIS A 245 13.42 -6.27 -14.80
N PHE A 246 13.69 -6.87 -13.67
CA PHE A 246 14.58 -6.33 -12.64
C PHE A 246 15.64 -7.35 -12.29
N LEU A 247 16.90 -6.90 -12.26
CA LEU A 247 18.04 -7.62 -11.70
C LEU A 247 18.64 -6.80 -10.57
N GLY A 248 18.80 -7.42 -9.41
CA GLY A 248 19.39 -6.81 -8.22
C GLY A 248 20.57 -7.60 -7.69
N LEU A 249 21.60 -6.91 -7.21
CA LEU A 249 22.72 -7.51 -6.49
C LEU A 249 23.06 -6.65 -5.30
N THR A 250 22.94 -7.21 -4.10
CA THR A 250 23.36 -6.56 -2.86
C THR A 250 24.53 -7.32 -2.25
N HIS A 251 25.64 -6.64 -1.99
CA HIS A 251 26.82 -7.20 -1.37
C HIS A 251 27.25 -6.38 -0.16
N THR A 252 27.58 -7.05 0.93
CA THR A 252 28.13 -6.43 2.14
C THR A 252 29.55 -6.91 2.38
N LEU A 253 30.52 -6.00 2.31
CA LEU A 253 31.92 -6.28 2.55
C LEU A 253 32.32 -5.76 3.94
N ALA A 254 32.80 -6.63 4.80
CA ALA A 254 33.36 -6.23 6.10
C ALA A 254 34.73 -5.60 5.91
N LEU A 255 34.93 -4.40 6.47
CA LEU A 255 36.16 -3.61 6.38
C LEU A 255 36.64 -3.23 7.80
N GLY A 256 37.31 -4.12 8.47
CA GLY A 256 37.82 -3.85 9.82
C GLY A 256 36.72 -3.38 10.79
N ALA A 257 36.73 -2.09 11.16
CA ALA A 257 35.76 -1.49 12.09
C ALA A 257 34.41 -1.10 11.46
N GLY A 258 34.23 -1.34 10.14
CA GLY A 258 33.01 -0.97 9.42
C GLY A 258 32.60 -1.98 8.36
N SER A 259 31.61 -1.61 7.57
CA SER A 259 31.18 -2.39 6.41
C SER A 259 30.83 -1.49 5.23
N LEU A 260 31.11 -1.98 4.02
CA LEU A 260 30.66 -1.37 2.76
C LEU A 260 29.52 -2.19 2.20
N LYS A 261 28.34 -1.55 2.02
CA LYS A 261 27.19 -2.17 1.35
C LYS A 261 27.08 -1.61 -0.07
N SER A 262 27.15 -2.49 -1.05
CA SER A 262 26.91 -2.19 -2.47
C SER A 262 25.54 -2.71 -2.87
N ASP A 263 24.76 -1.88 -3.57
CA ASP A 263 23.40 -2.21 -4.05
C ASP A 263 23.34 -1.82 -5.54
N LEU A 264 23.37 -2.82 -6.43
CA LEU A 264 23.27 -2.65 -7.86
C LEU A 264 21.87 -3.04 -8.31
N ARG A 265 21.20 -2.17 -9.08
CA ARG A 265 19.86 -2.39 -9.61
C ARG A 265 19.83 -2.09 -11.10
N TYR A 266 19.30 -3.02 -11.86
CA TYR A 266 19.10 -2.87 -13.29
C TYR A 266 17.65 -3.14 -13.64
N PHE A 267 17.04 -2.24 -14.40
CA PHE A 267 15.69 -2.35 -14.91
C PHE A 267 15.71 -2.32 -16.42
N ASP A 268 14.98 -3.24 -17.03
CA ASP A 268 14.69 -3.25 -18.47
C ASP A 268 13.18 -3.24 -18.65
N THR A 269 12.67 -2.25 -19.40
CA THR A 269 11.23 -2.03 -19.56
C THR A 269 10.88 -1.91 -21.03
N SER A 270 9.86 -2.64 -21.43
CA SER A 270 9.29 -2.61 -22.79
C SER A 270 7.77 -2.40 -22.73
N SER A 271 7.21 -1.76 -23.74
CA SER A 271 5.77 -1.58 -23.99
C SER A 271 5.24 -2.61 -24.99
#